data_e333c82ef608594a8acdf9dc72b1b8a9
#
_entry.id   e333c82ef608594a8acdf9dc72b1b8a9
#
_cell.length_a   1.000
_cell.length_b   1.000
_cell.length_c   1.000
_cell.angle_alpha   90.00
_cell.angle_beta   90.00
_cell.angle_gamma   90.00
#
_symmetry.space_group_name_H-M   'P 1'
#
loop_
_entity.id
_entity.type
_entity.pdbx_description
1 polymer ?
#
loop_
_entity_poly.entity_id
_entity_poly.type
_entity_poly.pdbx_seq_one_letter_code
_entity_poly.pdbx_strand_id
1 'polypeptide(L)'
;MLFIYKSERVVRMWMKNTFIPLDMLFLDKNGFITHLVKETRPLSLEIISSMGNVLGVLELLGGTSEKLGIRIGDRVEHVAFGS
;
A
#
# COMPACT_ATOMS: atom_id res chain seq x y z
N MET A 1 -3.15 8.50 -0.83
CA MET A 1 -4.56 8.06 -0.97
C MET A 1 -4.75 6.71 -0.31
N LEU A 2 -5.83 6.55 0.42
CA LEU A 2 -6.14 5.28 1.10
C LEU A 2 -7.31 4.59 0.40
N PHE A 3 -7.07 3.35 -0.04
CA PHE A 3 -8.11 2.50 -0.63
C PHE A 3 -8.51 1.45 0.40
N ILE A 4 -9.82 1.32 0.65
CA ILE A 4 -10.35 0.32 1.56
C ILE A 4 -11.29 -0.59 0.76
N TYR A 5 -11.10 -1.90 0.88
CA TYR A 5 -11.93 -2.90 0.20
C TYR A 5 -13.00 -3.45 1.15
N LYS A 6 -14.07 -4.00 0.60
CA LYS A 6 -15.19 -4.53 1.41
C LYS A 6 -14.80 -5.78 2.19
N SER A 7 -13.86 -6.56 1.67
CA SER A 7 -13.35 -7.76 2.31
C SER A 7 -11.89 -7.93 1.97
N GLU A 8 -11.17 -8.71 2.77
CA GLU A 8 -9.77 -9.02 2.49
C GLU A 8 -9.64 -9.76 1.16
N ARG A 9 -8.60 -9.41 0.42
CA ARG A 9 -8.35 -9.97 -0.91
C ARG A 9 -6.90 -9.75 -1.30
N VAL A 10 -6.41 -10.54 -2.25
CA VAL A 10 -5.16 -10.24 -2.93
C VAL A 10 -5.42 -9.07 -3.88
N VAL A 11 -4.65 -8.01 -3.72
CA VAL A 11 -4.79 -6.79 -4.51
C VAL A 11 -3.64 -6.70 -5.49
N ARG A 12 -3.97 -6.33 -6.73
CA ARG A 12 -2.98 -6.09 -7.78
C ARG A 12 -3.11 -4.66 -8.24
N MET A 13 -1.98 -3.97 -8.23
CA MET A 13 -1.88 -2.56 -8.61
C MET A 13 -0.91 -2.42 -9.77
N TRP A 14 -0.97 -1.32 -10.46
CA TRP A 14 0.02 -0.95 -11.47
C TRP A 14 0.15 0.57 -11.56
N MET A 15 1.16 1.03 -12.29
CA MET A 15 1.48 2.46 -12.41
C MET A 15 1.12 3.02 -13.78
N LYS A 16 0.18 2.39 -14.49
CA LYS A 16 -0.11 2.67 -15.91
C LYS A 16 -0.31 4.14 -16.24
N ASN A 17 -1.06 4.87 -15.42
CA ASN A 17 -1.34 6.29 -15.68
C ASN A 17 -0.82 7.18 -14.56
N THR A 18 0.19 6.71 -13.84
CA THR A 18 0.76 7.42 -12.70
C THR A 18 2.15 7.94 -13.07
N PHE A 19 2.31 9.25 -13.02
CA PHE A 19 3.50 9.93 -13.53
C PHE A 19 4.57 10.18 -12.47
N ILE A 20 4.27 9.93 -11.21
CA ILE A 20 5.20 10.13 -10.09
C ILE A 20 5.41 8.80 -9.34
N PRO A 21 6.61 8.59 -8.75
CA PRO A 21 6.82 7.41 -7.91
C PRO A 21 5.91 7.44 -6.69
N LEU A 22 5.43 6.28 -6.30
CA LEU A 22 4.61 6.11 -5.08
C LEU A 22 5.23 5.05 -4.18
N ASP A 23 4.99 5.19 -2.88
CA ASP A 23 5.17 4.10 -1.94
C ASP A 23 3.80 3.45 -1.74
N MET A 24 3.71 2.13 -1.89
CA MET A 24 2.47 1.39 -1.71
C MET A 24 2.57 0.54 -0.45
N LEU A 25 1.71 0.83 0.52
CA LEU A 25 1.63 0.14 1.79
C LEU A 25 0.39 -0.74 1.78
N PHE A 26 0.59 -2.05 1.83
CA PHE A 26 -0.51 -3.01 1.84
C PHE A 26 -0.87 -3.34 3.28
N LEU A 27 -2.15 -3.18 3.63
CA LEU A 27 -2.63 -3.20 5.01
C LEU A 27 -3.60 -4.36 5.23
N ASP A 28 -3.37 -5.14 6.29
CA ASP A 28 -4.30 -6.20 6.65
C ASP A 28 -5.58 -5.64 7.30
N LYS A 29 -6.46 -6.52 7.75
CA LYS A 29 -7.75 -6.13 8.37
C LYS A 29 -7.59 -5.32 9.65
N ASN A 30 -6.42 -5.41 10.28
CA ASN A 30 -6.13 -4.69 11.52
C ASN A 30 -5.28 -3.43 11.29
N GLY A 31 -4.96 -3.12 10.04
CA GLY A 31 -4.18 -1.95 9.66
C GLY A 31 -2.68 -2.16 9.68
N PHE A 32 -2.20 -3.37 9.93
CA PHE A 32 -0.77 -3.65 9.91
C PHE A 32 -0.26 -3.73 8.47
N ILE A 33 0.91 -3.13 8.25
CA ILE A 33 1.59 -3.18 6.95
C ILE A 33 2.18 -4.58 6.78
N THR A 34 1.65 -5.33 5.81
CA THR A 34 2.11 -6.69 5.52
C THR A 34 3.04 -6.75 4.31
N HIS A 35 2.99 -5.74 3.46
CA HIS A 35 3.86 -5.63 2.29
C HIS A 35 4.05 -4.15 1.96
N LEU A 36 5.25 -3.79 1.53
CA LEU A 36 5.63 -2.41 1.25
C LEU A 36 6.46 -2.38 -0.03
N VAL A 37 5.99 -1.64 -1.02
CA VAL A 37 6.74 -1.41 -2.26
C VAL A 37 7.09 0.06 -2.31
N LYS A 38 8.38 0.36 -2.29
CA LYS A 38 8.89 1.74 -2.25
C LYS A 38 9.20 2.24 -3.64
N GLU A 39 8.93 3.51 -3.88
CA GLU A 39 9.35 4.25 -5.08
C GLU A 39 9.04 3.47 -6.35
N THR A 40 7.77 3.16 -6.54
CA THR A 40 7.30 2.44 -7.72
C THR A 40 7.66 3.19 -8.99
N ARG A 41 7.94 2.44 -10.06
CA ARG A 41 8.34 3.03 -11.33
C ARG A 41 7.15 3.69 -12.02
N PRO A 42 7.19 5.01 -12.28
CA PRO A 42 6.11 5.69 -13.01
C PRO A 42 5.83 5.03 -14.37
N LEU A 43 4.56 4.99 -14.74
CA LEU A 43 4.07 4.47 -16.02
C LEU A 43 4.34 2.98 -16.27
N SER A 44 4.87 2.25 -15.30
CA SER A 44 5.13 0.81 -15.44
C SER A 44 3.84 0.03 -15.61
N LEU A 45 3.86 -0.95 -16.48
CA LEU A 45 2.76 -1.90 -16.68
C LEU A 45 2.93 -3.18 -15.86
N GLU A 46 4.00 -3.26 -15.06
CA GLU A 46 4.21 -4.40 -14.17
C GLU A 46 3.16 -4.43 -13.08
N ILE A 47 2.70 -5.64 -12.76
CA ILE A 47 1.75 -5.82 -11.67
C ILE A 47 2.48 -5.81 -10.34
N ILE A 48 1.97 -5.00 -9.41
CA ILE A 48 2.45 -4.93 -8.04
C ILE A 48 1.41 -5.65 -7.18
N SER A 49 1.74 -6.83 -6.68
CA SER A 49 0.82 -7.65 -5.88
C SER A 49 0.98 -7.36 -4.40
N SER A 50 -0.14 -7.44 -3.66
CA SER A 50 -0.11 -7.41 -2.20
C SER A 50 0.57 -8.63 -1.59
N MET A 51 0.80 -9.69 -2.37
CA MET A 51 1.44 -10.95 -1.97
C MET A 51 0.64 -11.75 -0.93
N GLY A 52 -0.51 -11.29 -0.54
CA GLY A 52 -1.40 -11.95 0.41
C GLY A 52 -2.67 -11.14 0.55
N ASN A 53 -3.60 -11.62 1.38
CA ASN A 53 -4.86 -10.93 1.58
C ASN A 53 -4.67 -9.65 2.38
N VAL A 54 -5.23 -8.55 1.86
CA VAL A 54 -5.20 -7.25 2.51
C VAL A 54 -6.58 -6.61 2.45
N LEU A 55 -6.83 -5.68 3.36
CA LEU A 55 -8.07 -4.91 3.38
C LEU A 55 -7.91 -3.54 2.74
N GLY A 56 -6.70 -3.03 2.66
CA GLY A 56 -6.48 -1.71 2.10
C GLY A 56 -5.08 -1.51 1.55
N VAL A 57 -4.95 -0.41 0.82
CA VAL A 57 -3.67 0.07 0.28
C VAL A 57 -3.56 1.55 0.59
N LEU A 58 -2.47 1.96 1.20
CA LEU A 58 -2.14 3.36 1.41
C LEU A 58 -1.04 3.75 0.43
N GLU A 59 -1.33 4.72 -0.42
CA GLU A 59 -0.36 5.27 -1.37
C GLU A 59 0.17 6.60 -0.85
N LEU A 60 1.49 6.70 -0.75
CA LEU A 60 2.21 7.90 -0.35
C LEU A 60 3.15 8.32 -1.47
N LEU A 61 3.57 9.58 -1.46
CA LEU A 61 4.60 10.03 -2.39
C LEU A 61 5.87 9.20 -2.19
N GLY A 62 6.48 8.78 -3.29
CA GLY A 62 7.69 7.96 -3.25
C GLY A 62 8.79 8.58 -2.40
N GLY A 63 9.39 7.78 -1.54
CA GLY A 63 10.40 8.22 -0.59
C GLY A 63 9.85 8.58 0.78
N THR A 64 8.54 8.74 0.94
CA THR A 64 7.93 9.11 2.22
C THR A 64 8.14 8.03 3.28
N SER A 65 7.97 6.76 2.91
CA SER A 65 8.14 5.67 3.87
C SER A 65 9.58 5.58 4.38
N GLU A 66 10.56 5.78 3.50
CA GLU A 66 11.96 5.81 3.89
C GLU A 66 12.25 6.98 4.84
N LYS A 67 11.78 8.17 4.47
CA LYS A 67 11.98 9.38 5.25
C LYS A 67 11.38 9.28 6.66
N LEU A 68 10.22 8.65 6.79
CA LEU A 68 9.52 8.52 8.07
C LEU A 68 9.88 7.23 8.83
N GLY A 69 10.71 6.37 8.25
CA GLY A 69 11.08 5.11 8.87
C GLY A 69 9.94 4.11 8.96
N ILE A 70 8.99 4.17 8.02
CA ILE A 70 7.86 3.24 7.98
C ILE A 70 8.34 1.87 7.53
N ARG A 71 7.89 0.82 8.22
CA ARG A 71 8.31 -0.56 7.95
C ARG A 71 7.14 -1.53 7.99
N ILE A 72 7.32 -2.68 7.36
CA ILE A 72 6.40 -3.82 7.52
C ILE A 72 6.26 -4.12 9.02
N GLY A 73 5.04 -4.32 9.47
CA GLY A 73 4.70 -4.50 10.87
C GLY A 73 4.22 -3.24 11.58
N ASP A 74 4.46 -2.07 10.99
CA ASP A 74 3.88 -0.85 11.51
C ASP A 74 2.37 -0.85 11.26
N ARG A 75 1.63 -0.07 12.05
CA ARG A 75 0.17 -0.04 12.00
C ARG A 75 -0.34 1.33 11.59
N VAL A 76 -1.29 1.32 10.66
CA VAL A 76 -2.06 2.50 10.29
C VAL A 76 -3.35 2.50 11.12
N GLU A 77 -3.57 3.57 11.88
CA GLU A 77 -4.79 3.72 12.67
C GLU A 77 -5.88 4.38 11.82
N HIS A 78 -6.99 3.68 11.66
CA HIS A 78 -8.14 4.16 10.92
C HIS A 78 -9.36 3.32 11.32
N VAL A 79 -10.54 3.91 11.33
CA VAL A 79 -11.77 3.23 11.76
C VAL A 79 -12.05 1.96 10.94
N ALA A 80 -11.65 1.95 9.66
CA ALA A 80 -11.85 0.77 8.80
C ALA A 80 -11.08 -0.46 9.28
N PHE A 81 -10.06 -0.29 10.12
CA PHE A 81 -9.23 -1.38 10.65
C PHE A 81 -9.56 -1.72 12.11
N GLY A 82 -10.72 -1.32 12.57
CA GLY A 82 -11.21 -1.70 13.89
C GLY A 82 -10.60 -0.95 15.06
N SER A 83 -10.01 0.19 14.83
CA SER A 83 -9.43 0.98 15.94
C SER A 83 -10.19 2.25 16.21
#